data_678e5f6912abf1153bbbeeb756639969
#
_entry.id   678e5f6912abf1153bbbeeb756639969
#
_cell.length_a   1.000
_cell.length_b   1.000
_cell.length_c   1.000
_cell.angle_alpha   90.00
_cell.angle_beta   90.00
_cell.angle_gamma   90.00
#
_symmetry.space_group_name_H-M   'P 1'
#
loop_
_entity.id
_entity.type
_entity.pdbx_description
1 polymer ?
#
loop_
_entity_poly.entity_id
_entity_poly.type
_entity_poly.pdbx_seq_one_letter_code
_entity_poly.pdbx_strand_id
1 'polypeptide(L)'
;KRILSLDSAMAVVQFKKDDVAYQRNYFISYPANVLVMRFSADRPGKQNLIFSYAPNPVSTGSMVAQGDNGLVYSAALDNNGMKYVVRIQAETKGGTLVNRNGKLTVKGADEVVFYVTADTDYKANFAPDFKNPKTYVGVNPVETTGQWLANAVAKGYSALLNEHYQDYAALFNRVKLNLNPTVKTGNLPTGQRLKNYRKGQPDYYLEELYFQFGRYLLIASSRPGNMPANL
;
A
#
# COMPACT_ATOMS: atom_id res chain seq x y z
N LYS A 1 5.48 12.51 -12.72
CA LYS A 1 4.72 11.44 -13.32
C LYS A 1 4.16 10.55 -12.22
N ARG A 2 2.91 10.10 -12.35
CA ARG A 2 2.28 9.11 -11.45
C ARG A 2 1.82 7.95 -12.29
N ILE A 3 2.17 6.74 -11.90
CA ILE A 3 1.93 5.51 -12.65
C ILE A 3 1.34 4.49 -11.70
N LEU A 4 0.29 3.80 -12.12
CA LEU A 4 -0.12 2.53 -11.55
C LEU A 4 0.19 1.45 -12.59
N SER A 5 1.12 0.55 -12.28
CA SER A 5 1.45 -0.60 -13.12
C SER A 5 0.48 -1.72 -12.77
N LEU A 6 -0.41 -2.06 -13.72
CA LEU A 6 -1.45 -3.08 -13.48
C LEU A 6 -0.91 -4.50 -13.51
N ASP A 7 0.19 -4.74 -14.20
CA ASP A 7 0.85 -6.04 -14.32
C ASP A 7 1.71 -6.40 -13.09
N SER A 8 2.08 -5.40 -12.30
CA SER A 8 2.87 -5.56 -11.07
C SER A 8 2.16 -5.10 -9.81
N ALA A 9 0.95 -4.56 -9.91
CA ALA A 9 0.20 -3.96 -8.81
C ALA A 9 1.03 -2.97 -7.98
N MET A 10 1.86 -2.16 -8.66
CA MET A 10 2.76 -1.20 -8.03
C MET A 10 2.44 0.23 -8.44
N ALA A 11 2.34 1.13 -7.48
CA ALA A 11 2.24 2.56 -7.73
C ALA A 11 3.63 3.21 -7.69
N VAL A 12 3.89 4.06 -8.69
CA VAL A 12 5.18 4.76 -8.84
C VAL A 12 4.96 6.25 -9.00
N VAL A 13 5.71 7.06 -8.25
CA VAL A 13 5.76 8.51 -8.40
C VAL A 13 7.17 8.91 -8.79
N GLN A 14 7.31 9.65 -9.88
CA GLN A 14 8.58 10.18 -10.37
C GLN A 14 8.47 11.70 -10.55
N PHE A 15 9.45 12.42 -10.04
CA PHE A 15 9.53 13.87 -10.21
C PHE A 15 10.98 14.35 -10.14
N LYS A 16 11.24 15.56 -10.67
CA LYS A 16 12.51 16.25 -10.51
C LYS A 16 12.32 17.47 -9.63
N LYS A 17 13.29 17.72 -8.78
CA LYS A 17 13.40 18.94 -7.98
C LYS A 17 14.88 19.28 -7.83
N ASP A 18 15.27 20.52 -8.12
CA ASP A 18 16.65 21.01 -8.01
C ASP A 18 17.65 20.07 -8.72
N ASP A 19 17.34 19.68 -9.97
CA ASP A 19 18.10 18.75 -10.81
C ASP A 19 18.34 17.36 -10.24
N VAL A 20 17.60 16.97 -9.21
CA VAL A 20 17.60 15.63 -8.65
C VAL A 20 16.33 14.90 -9.10
N ALA A 21 16.48 13.69 -9.62
CA ALA A 21 15.36 12.82 -9.96
C ALA A 21 15.00 11.94 -8.76
N TYR A 22 13.75 12.05 -8.33
CA TYR A 22 13.19 11.28 -7.23
C TYR A 22 12.25 10.20 -7.73
N GLN A 23 12.29 9.03 -7.09
CA GLN A 23 11.35 7.95 -7.31
C GLN A 23 10.78 7.44 -6.00
N ARG A 24 9.48 7.17 -6.01
CA ARG A 24 8.74 6.56 -4.89
C ARG A 24 8.00 5.35 -5.42
N ASN A 25 8.18 4.21 -4.80
CA ASN A 25 7.52 2.95 -5.12
C ASN A 25 6.63 2.54 -3.96
N TYR A 26 5.43 2.06 -4.27
CA TYR A 26 4.45 1.61 -3.27
C TYR A 26 3.81 0.31 -3.73
N PHE A 27 3.78 -0.67 -2.86
CA PHE A 27 3.02 -1.91 -3.08
C PHE A 27 2.54 -2.48 -1.75
N ILE A 28 1.46 -3.27 -1.81
CA ILE A 28 0.96 -4.03 -0.66
C ILE A 28 1.14 -5.50 -0.98
N SER A 29 2.00 -6.18 -0.22
CA SER A 29 2.22 -7.61 -0.33
C SER A 29 1.14 -8.36 0.41
N TYR A 30 0.29 -9.12 -0.30
CA TYR A 30 -0.69 -9.99 0.31
C TYR A 30 -0.03 -11.13 1.13
N PRO A 31 1.01 -11.85 0.61
CA PRO A 31 1.64 -12.92 1.38
C PRO A 31 2.32 -12.45 2.67
N ALA A 32 2.82 -11.21 2.70
CA ALA A 32 3.52 -10.67 3.85
C ALA A 32 2.65 -9.75 4.72
N ASN A 33 1.41 -9.45 4.32
CA ASN A 33 0.50 -8.51 5.00
C ASN A 33 1.16 -7.16 5.34
N VAL A 34 1.91 -6.60 4.39
CA VAL A 34 2.68 -5.37 4.60
C VAL A 34 2.52 -4.41 3.43
N LEU A 35 2.29 -3.13 3.72
CA LEU A 35 2.51 -2.04 2.78
C LEU A 35 3.99 -1.65 2.82
N VAL A 36 4.63 -1.64 1.67
CA VAL A 36 6.03 -1.24 1.50
C VAL A 36 6.09 0.04 0.67
N MET A 37 6.84 1.02 1.17
CA MET A 37 7.06 2.29 0.50
C MET A 37 8.56 2.57 0.43
N ARG A 38 9.10 2.68 -0.79
CA ARG A 38 10.52 2.99 -1.01
C ARG A 38 10.67 4.36 -1.64
N PHE A 39 11.56 5.17 -1.09
CA PHE A 39 11.91 6.51 -1.56
C PHE A 39 13.39 6.54 -1.92
N SER A 40 13.70 6.90 -3.15
CA SER A 40 15.07 6.96 -3.66
C SER A 40 15.28 8.22 -4.52
N ALA A 41 16.54 8.55 -4.76
CA ALA A 41 16.96 9.62 -5.67
C ALA A 41 18.14 9.14 -6.52
N ASP A 42 18.40 9.85 -7.63
CA ASP A 42 19.54 9.60 -8.51
C ASP A 42 20.89 10.13 -7.96
N ARG A 43 20.84 10.81 -6.79
CA ARG A 43 22.03 11.31 -6.08
C ARG A 43 21.97 10.94 -4.60
N PRO A 44 23.08 10.62 -3.97
CA PRO A 44 23.14 10.26 -2.56
C PRO A 44 22.76 11.44 -1.65
N GLY A 45 22.29 11.14 -0.45
CA GLY A 45 22.00 12.14 0.58
C GLY A 45 20.79 13.05 0.28
N LYS A 46 19.91 12.68 -0.67
CA LYS A 46 18.82 13.57 -1.11
C LYS A 46 17.46 13.26 -0.48
N GLN A 47 17.33 12.17 0.29
CA GLN A 47 16.10 11.89 0.99
C GLN A 47 16.03 12.71 2.29
N ASN A 48 15.14 13.70 2.30
CA ASN A 48 14.80 14.51 3.48
C ASN A 48 13.28 14.51 3.60
N LEU A 49 12.76 13.83 4.61
CA LEU A 49 11.31 13.69 4.77
C LEU A 49 10.91 13.49 6.23
N ILE A 50 9.66 13.81 6.52
CA ILE A 50 9.01 13.50 7.79
C ILE A 50 7.85 12.57 7.48
N PHE A 51 7.81 11.43 8.14
CA PHE A 51 6.69 10.50 8.10
C PHE A 51 5.90 10.62 9.40
N SER A 52 4.59 10.76 9.28
CA SER A 52 3.66 10.75 10.42
C SER A 52 2.40 10.00 10.03
N TYR A 53 1.78 9.37 11.00
CA TYR A 53 0.47 8.75 10.86
C TYR A 53 -0.61 9.70 11.40
N ALA A 54 -1.66 9.93 10.62
CA ALA A 54 -2.84 10.66 11.05
C ALA A 54 -3.92 9.65 11.45
N PRO A 55 -4.28 9.58 12.74
CA PRO A 55 -5.31 8.66 13.20
C PRO A 55 -6.68 8.94 12.59
N ASN A 56 -7.54 7.91 12.57
CA ASN A 56 -8.95 8.09 12.26
C ASN A 56 -9.59 9.02 13.33
N PRO A 57 -10.27 10.11 12.93
CA PRO A 57 -10.83 11.07 13.87
C PRO A 57 -11.96 10.53 14.76
N VAL A 58 -12.57 9.41 14.40
CA VAL A 58 -13.61 8.71 15.17
C VAL A 58 -13.04 7.49 15.92
N SER A 59 -11.83 7.63 16.42
CA SER A 59 -11.18 6.60 17.24
C SER A 59 -10.39 7.21 18.38
N THR A 60 -10.40 6.51 19.51
CA THR A 60 -9.60 6.86 20.69
C THR A 60 -8.41 5.89 20.79
N GLY A 61 -7.21 6.44 20.84
CA GLY A 61 -5.99 5.64 20.88
C GLY A 61 -4.73 6.44 21.16
N SER A 62 -3.59 5.74 21.14
CA SER A 62 -2.28 6.33 21.43
C SER A 62 -1.22 5.92 20.43
N MET A 63 -0.29 6.85 20.17
CA MET A 63 0.93 6.63 19.40
C MET A 63 2.10 6.42 20.36
N VAL A 64 2.81 5.33 20.17
CA VAL A 64 4.00 4.97 20.96
C VAL A 64 5.20 4.80 20.03
N ALA A 65 6.35 5.31 20.43
CA ALA A 65 7.62 5.04 19.77
C ALA A 65 8.01 3.56 19.97
N GLN A 66 8.45 2.90 18.90
CA GLN A 66 9.02 1.56 18.94
C GLN A 66 10.48 1.62 18.48
N GLY A 67 11.39 1.73 19.42
CA GLY A 67 12.81 2.01 19.12
C GLY A 67 13.00 3.36 18.42
N ASP A 68 14.15 3.50 17.77
CA ASP A 68 14.54 4.75 17.10
C ASP A 68 13.94 4.90 15.70
N ASN A 69 13.35 3.84 15.14
CA ASN A 69 12.93 3.78 13.76
C ASN A 69 11.48 3.29 13.57
N GLY A 70 10.71 3.11 14.63
CA GLY A 70 9.36 2.57 14.56
C GLY A 70 8.32 3.35 15.35
N LEU A 71 7.06 3.24 14.91
CA LEU A 71 5.88 3.79 15.55
C LEU A 71 4.79 2.71 15.65
N VAL A 72 4.05 2.71 16.75
CA VAL A 72 2.87 1.87 16.95
C VAL A 72 1.70 2.77 17.34
N TYR A 73 0.62 2.70 16.60
CA TYR A 73 -0.65 3.29 16.97
C TYR A 73 -1.64 2.19 17.31
N SER A 74 -2.20 2.24 18.52
CA SER A 74 -3.23 1.32 18.97
C SER A 74 -4.46 2.11 19.40
N ALA A 75 -5.63 1.74 18.87
CA ALA A 75 -6.87 2.45 19.11
C ALA A 75 -8.09 1.55 19.06
N ALA A 76 -9.23 2.11 19.47
CA ALA A 76 -10.54 1.55 19.26
C ALA A 76 -11.45 2.58 18.56
N LEU A 77 -12.36 2.11 17.70
CA LEU A 77 -13.39 2.96 17.11
C LEU A 77 -14.42 3.37 18.18
N ASP A 78 -14.79 4.64 18.19
CA ASP A 78 -15.68 5.20 19.24
C ASP A 78 -17.12 4.68 19.13
N ASN A 79 -17.55 4.26 17.92
CA ASN A 79 -18.92 3.83 17.66
C ASN A 79 -19.22 2.37 18.05
N ASN A 80 -18.24 1.49 17.99
CA ASN A 80 -18.45 0.05 18.21
C ASN A 80 -17.34 -0.65 19.01
N GLY A 81 -16.29 0.10 19.39
CA GLY A 81 -15.18 -0.41 20.19
C GLY A 81 -14.24 -1.37 19.43
N MET A 82 -14.36 -1.50 18.09
CA MET A 82 -13.46 -2.33 17.29
C MET A 82 -12.03 -1.83 17.44
N LYS A 83 -11.16 -2.70 17.92
CA LYS A 83 -9.73 -2.39 18.10
C LYS A 83 -8.97 -2.50 16.80
N TYR A 84 -7.98 -1.65 16.62
CA TYR A 84 -7.05 -1.74 15.51
C TYR A 84 -5.64 -1.30 15.91
N VAL A 85 -4.67 -1.82 15.21
CA VAL A 85 -3.25 -1.48 15.39
C VAL A 85 -2.64 -1.16 14.05
N VAL A 86 -1.86 -0.09 14.00
CA VAL A 86 -1.00 0.27 12.87
C VAL A 86 0.44 0.32 13.37
N ARG A 87 1.33 -0.43 12.72
CA ARG A 87 2.76 -0.40 13.00
C ARG A 87 3.52 0.10 11.80
N ILE A 88 4.51 0.91 12.05
CA ILE A 88 5.36 1.52 11.02
C ILE A 88 6.80 1.33 11.45
N GLN A 89 7.64 0.86 10.55
CA GLN A 89 9.08 0.84 10.73
C GLN A 89 9.78 1.40 9.50
N ALA A 90 10.83 2.18 9.71
CA ALA A 90 11.64 2.76 8.65
C ALA A 90 13.05 2.19 8.68
N GLU A 91 13.61 1.98 7.49
CA GLU A 91 15.03 1.70 7.28
C GLU A 91 15.62 2.75 6.35
N THR A 92 16.84 3.19 6.61
CA THR A 92 17.54 4.17 5.78
C THR A 92 18.88 3.62 5.32
N LYS A 93 19.24 3.96 4.08
CA LYS A 93 20.61 3.80 3.60
C LYS A 93 21.27 5.17 3.64
N GLY A 94 22.28 5.31 4.50
CA GLY A 94 22.91 6.61 4.79
C GLY A 94 21.99 7.57 5.57
N GLY A 95 22.51 8.75 5.85
CA GLY A 95 21.80 9.81 6.55
C GLY A 95 21.47 9.50 8.02
N THR A 96 20.46 10.17 8.54
CA THR A 96 19.97 10.00 9.91
C THR A 96 18.48 9.77 9.95
N LEU A 97 18.03 8.94 10.87
CA LEU A 97 16.63 8.68 11.19
C LEU A 97 16.40 8.96 12.67
N VAL A 98 15.43 9.78 12.99
CA VAL A 98 15.08 10.15 14.37
C VAL A 98 13.58 9.97 14.57
N ASN A 99 13.24 9.24 15.63
CA ASN A 99 11.87 9.10 16.11
C ASN A 99 11.60 10.07 17.25
N ARG A 100 10.78 11.09 17.01
CA ARG A 100 10.41 12.07 18.02
C ARG A 100 8.96 12.51 17.85
N ASN A 101 8.23 12.61 18.96
CA ASN A 101 6.84 13.10 19.02
C ASN A 101 5.91 12.43 17.99
N GLY A 102 5.98 11.10 17.86
CA GLY A 102 5.15 10.34 16.92
C GLY A 102 5.48 10.57 15.44
N LYS A 103 6.70 11.02 15.13
CA LYS A 103 7.17 11.29 13.76
C LYS A 103 8.52 10.67 13.54
N LEU A 104 8.69 10.07 12.36
CA LEU A 104 9.98 9.59 11.86
C LEU A 104 10.55 10.66 10.92
N THR A 105 11.66 11.27 11.33
CA THR A 105 12.35 12.31 10.55
C THR A 105 13.61 11.73 9.94
N VAL A 106 13.71 11.78 8.62
CA VAL A 106 14.89 11.36 7.85
C VAL A 106 15.59 12.57 7.29
N LYS A 107 16.92 12.61 7.42
CA LYS A 107 17.78 13.65 6.85
C LYS A 107 18.99 13.05 6.15
N GLY A 108 19.21 13.47 4.90
CA GLY A 108 20.39 13.15 4.13
C GLY A 108 20.57 11.67 3.80
N ALA A 109 19.49 10.89 3.73
CA ALA A 109 19.58 9.50 3.32
C ALA A 109 19.65 9.34 1.79
N ASP A 110 20.27 8.26 1.32
CA ASP A 110 20.27 7.86 -0.09
C ASP A 110 18.95 7.22 -0.45
N GLU A 111 18.42 6.42 0.46
CA GLU A 111 17.18 5.66 0.32
C GLU A 111 16.48 5.52 1.66
N VAL A 112 15.15 5.46 1.61
CA VAL A 112 14.31 5.15 2.77
C VAL A 112 13.28 4.11 2.36
N VAL A 113 13.11 3.08 3.18
CA VAL A 113 12.03 2.09 3.05
C VAL A 113 11.18 2.14 4.31
N PHE A 114 9.87 2.29 4.14
CA PHE A 114 8.88 2.15 5.21
C PHE A 114 8.14 0.84 5.03
N TYR A 115 7.97 0.12 6.12
CA TYR A 115 7.12 -1.06 6.25
C TYR A 115 5.96 -0.70 7.17
N VAL A 116 4.74 -0.94 6.71
CA VAL A 116 3.52 -0.65 7.47
C VAL A 116 2.66 -1.89 7.52
N THR A 117 2.32 -2.32 8.72
CA THR A 117 1.35 -3.39 8.97
C THR A 117 0.17 -2.84 9.74
N ALA A 118 -1.03 -3.32 9.43
CA ALA A 118 -2.25 -2.93 10.12
C ALA A 118 -3.22 -4.09 10.17
N ASP A 119 -3.96 -4.19 11.26
CA ASP A 119 -5.02 -5.17 11.45
C ASP A 119 -6.05 -4.67 12.45
N THR A 120 -7.20 -5.35 12.48
CA THR A 120 -8.30 -5.11 13.42
C THR A 120 -8.62 -6.37 14.20
N ASP A 121 -9.34 -6.26 15.31
CA ASP A 121 -9.92 -7.42 16.00
C ASP A 121 -11.24 -7.89 15.38
N TYR A 122 -11.59 -7.43 14.17
CA TYR A 122 -12.77 -7.92 13.47
C TYR A 122 -12.60 -9.38 13.04
N LYS A 123 -13.61 -10.19 13.34
CA LYS A 123 -13.72 -11.56 12.87
C LYS A 123 -15.02 -11.75 12.10
N ALA A 124 -14.94 -12.16 10.85
CA ALA A 124 -16.12 -12.55 10.08
C ALA A 124 -16.86 -13.71 10.79
N ASN A 125 -18.16 -13.54 11.01
CA ASN A 125 -19.03 -14.54 11.59
C ASN A 125 -20.27 -14.69 10.70
N PHE A 126 -20.41 -15.81 10.02
CA PHE A 126 -21.51 -16.08 9.09
C PHE A 126 -22.78 -16.60 9.78
N ALA A 127 -22.72 -16.88 11.10
CA ALA A 127 -23.87 -17.23 11.93
C ALA A 127 -23.86 -16.36 13.21
N PRO A 128 -24.03 -15.04 13.10
CA PRO A 128 -23.87 -14.12 14.22
C PRO A 128 -25.01 -14.26 15.23
N ASP A 129 -24.63 -14.27 16.51
CA ASP A 129 -25.58 -14.02 17.59
C ASP A 129 -25.67 -12.50 17.85
N PHE A 130 -26.72 -11.88 17.33
CA PHE A 130 -26.93 -10.42 17.45
C PHE A 130 -27.25 -9.97 18.89
N LYS A 131 -27.49 -10.90 19.82
CA LYS A 131 -27.61 -10.60 21.25
C LYS A 131 -26.24 -10.51 21.95
N ASN A 132 -25.20 -11.06 21.31
CA ASN A 132 -23.85 -11.01 21.81
C ASN A 132 -23.09 -9.81 21.18
N PRO A 133 -22.75 -8.74 21.92
CA PRO A 133 -22.02 -7.60 21.37
C PRO A 133 -20.60 -7.94 20.88
N LYS A 134 -20.09 -9.13 21.23
CA LYS A 134 -18.78 -9.61 20.82
C LYS A 134 -18.83 -10.62 19.67
N THR A 135 -19.95 -10.75 18.97
CA THR A 135 -20.15 -11.77 17.91
C THR A 135 -19.16 -11.64 16.77
N TYR A 136 -18.58 -10.43 16.56
CA TYR A 136 -17.57 -10.15 15.55
C TYR A 136 -16.18 -9.84 16.10
N VAL A 137 -15.97 -10.02 17.42
CA VAL A 137 -14.68 -9.78 18.06
C VAL A 137 -13.79 -11.01 17.91
N GLY A 138 -12.64 -10.82 17.30
CA GLY A 138 -11.60 -11.82 17.11
C GLY A 138 -10.39 -11.60 18.02
N VAL A 139 -9.22 -11.92 17.51
CA VAL A 139 -7.95 -11.85 18.22
C VAL A 139 -7.46 -10.39 18.27
N ASN A 140 -6.77 -10.02 19.36
CA ASN A 140 -6.14 -8.72 19.47
C ASN A 140 -5.02 -8.59 18.40
N PRO A 141 -5.05 -7.57 17.52
CA PRO A 141 -4.12 -7.42 16.41
C PRO A 141 -2.69 -7.01 16.81
N VAL A 142 -2.43 -6.79 18.10
CA VAL A 142 -1.11 -6.33 18.59
C VAL A 142 0.01 -7.34 18.23
N GLU A 143 -0.21 -8.62 18.51
CA GLU A 143 0.81 -9.65 18.24
C GLU A 143 0.96 -9.93 16.75
N THR A 144 -0.17 -10.08 16.06
CA THR A 144 -0.22 -10.38 14.62
C THR A 144 0.50 -9.32 13.79
N THR A 145 0.18 -8.04 14.02
CA THR A 145 0.83 -6.93 13.31
C THR A 145 2.32 -6.81 13.64
N GLY A 146 2.71 -7.14 14.88
CA GLY A 146 4.11 -7.19 15.29
C GLY A 146 4.90 -8.26 14.55
N GLN A 147 4.34 -9.47 14.47
CA GLN A 147 4.96 -10.59 13.78
C GLN A 147 5.09 -10.33 12.27
N TRP A 148 4.04 -9.80 11.63
CA TRP A 148 4.10 -9.43 10.21
C TRP A 148 5.17 -8.40 9.94
N LEU A 149 5.28 -7.36 10.78
CA LEU A 149 6.29 -6.32 10.63
C LEU A 149 7.70 -6.90 10.76
N ALA A 150 7.97 -7.68 11.80
CA ALA A 150 9.27 -8.30 12.03
C ALA A 150 9.68 -9.20 10.85
N ASN A 151 8.77 -10.03 10.35
CA ASN A 151 9.01 -10.89 9.20
C ASN A 151 9.28 -10.08 7.92
N ALA A 152 8.53 -8.99 7.69
CA ALA A 152 8.70 -8.14 6.52
C ALA A 152 10.05 -7.42 6.53
N VAL A 153 10.44 -6.86 7.67
CA VAL A 153 11.75 -6.20 7.84
C VAL A 153 12.90 -7.20 7.64
N ALA A 154 12.80 -8.40 8.23
CA ALA A 154 13.80 -9.44 8.05
C ALA A 154 13.97 -9.89 6.58
N LYS A 155 12.88 -9.92 5.79
CA LYS A 155 12.92 -10.21 4.36
C LYS A 155 13.56 -9.08 3.55
N GLY A 156 13.32 -7.83 3.92
CA GLY A 156 13.78 -6.64 3.21
C GLY A 156 13.04 -6.37 1.89
N TYR A 157 13.26 -5.18 1.34
CA TYR A 157 12.53 -4.65 0.18
C TYR A 157 12.54 -5.58 -1.04
N SER A 158 13.72 -6.08 -1.44
CA SER A 158 13.85 -6.83 -2.71
C SER A 158 13.13 -8.18 -2.67
N ALA A 159 13.21 -8.90 -1.54
CA ALA A 159 12.52 -10.18 -1.40
C ALA A 159 11.00 -9.98 -1.33
N LEU A 160 10.53 -8.96 -0.60
CA LEU A 160 9.11 -8.61 -0.54
C LEU A 160 8.54 -8.21 -1.89
N LEU A 161 9.28 -7.42 -2.69
CA LEU A 161 8.87 -7.04 -4.04
C LEU A 161 8.73 -8.25 -4.95
N ASN A 162 9.69 -9.18 -4.91
CA ASN A 162 9.65 -10.40 -5.71
C ASN A 162 8.47 -11.30 -5.29
N GLU A 163 8.26 -11.52 -3.99
CA GLU A 163 7.14 -12.30 -3.45
C GLU A 163 5.78 -11.69 -3.84
N HIS A 164 5.64 -10.37 -3.71
CA HIS A 164 4.46 -9.63 -4.14
C HIS A 164 4.18 -9.81 -5.63
N TYR A 165 5.22 -9.65 -6.48
CA TYR A 165 5.08 -9.80 -7.92
C TYR A 165 4.67 -11.21 -8.30
N GLN A 166 5.30 -12.24 -7.75
CA GLN A 166 4.98 -13.64 -8.06
C GLN A 166 3.54 -14.00 -7.66
N ASP A 167 3.11 -13.63 -6.45
CA ASP A 167 1.75 -13.87 -5.98
C ASP A 167 0.71 -13.16 -6.88
N TYR A 168 0.91 -11.88 -7.16
CA TYR A 168 -0.01 -11.11 -7.98
C TYR A 168 -0.03 -11.58 -9.44
N ALA A 169 1.12 -11.81 -10.06
CA ALA A 169 1.24 -12.24 -11.44
C ALA A 169 0.60 -13.61 -11.69
N ALA A 170 0.65 -14.51 -10.71
CA ALA A 170 -0.02 -15.82 -10.79
C ALA A 170 -1.54 -15.72 -10.99
N LEU A 171 -2.16 -14.63 -10.53
CA LEU A 171 -3.57 -14.33 -10.75
C LEU A 171 -3.80 -13.45 -11.98
N PHE A 172 -3.03 -12.36 -12.09
CA PHE A 172 -3.23 -11.36 -13.14
C PHE A 172 -2.96 -11.91 -14.54
N ASN A 173 -1.95 -12.77 -14.70
CA ASN A 173 -1.56 -13.32 -16.00
C ASN A 173 -2.48 -14.43 -16.52
N ARG A 174 -3.51 -14.87 -15.74
CA ARG A 174 -4.46 -15.90 -16.20
C ARG A 174 -5.35 -15.44 -17.33
N VAL A 175 -5.56 -14.13 -17.48
CA VAL A 175 -6.44 -13.57 -18.52
C VAL A 175 -5.75 -12.39 -19.18
N LYS A 176 -5.75 -12.38 -20.51
CA LYS A 176 -5.31 -11.27 -21.34
C LYS A 176 -6.43 -10.92 -22.31
N LEU A 177 -6.81 -9.65 -22.37
CA LEU A 177 -7.69 -9.10 -23.37
C LEU A 177 -6.82 -8.34 -24.38
N ASN A 178 -6.99 -8.64 -25.66
CA ASN A 178 -6.36 -7.91 -26.76
C ASN A 178 -7.44 -7.59 -27.81
N LEU A 179 -7.77 -6.33 -27.98
CA LEU A 179 -8.73 -5.83 -28.96
C LEU A 179 -8.04 -5.38 -30.27
N ASN A 180 -6.76 -5.75 -30.45
CA ASN A 180 -5.93 -5.38 -31.61
C ASN A 180 -5.93 -3.87 -31.90
N PRO A 181 -5.50 -3.03 -30.98
CA PRO A 181 -5.52 -1.58 -31.16
C PRO A 181 -4.60 -1.19 -32.32
N THR A 182 -5.19 -0.75 -33.43
CA THR A 182 -4.47 -0.27 -34.62
C THR A 182 -3.88 1.12 -34.42
N VAL A 183 -4.45 1.89 -33.52
CA VAL A 183 -4.03 3.25 -33.20
C VAL A 183 -3.20 3.23 -31.92
N LYS A 184 -1.90 3.48 -32.04
CA LYS A 184 -1.03 3.78 -30.89
C LYS A 184 -1.37 5.19 -30.41
N THR A 185 -2.18 5.31 -29.36
CA THR A 185 -2.59 6.59 -28.77
C THR A 185 -1.44 7.33 -28.06
N GLY A 186 -0.20 6.87 -28.27
CA GLY A 186 1.01 7.48 -27.74
C GLY A 186 1.08 7.47 -26.20
N ASN A 187 1.94 8.33 -25.66
CA ASN A 187 2.15 8.46 -24.20
C ASN A 187 1.14 9.41 -23.53
N LEU A 188 -0.10 9.49 -24.04
CA LEU A 188 -1.12 10.35 -23.43
C LEU A 188 -1.51 9.83 -22.04
N PRO A 189 -1.61 10.71 -21.04
CA PRO A 189 -2.13 10.34 -19.72
C PRO A 189 -3.57 9.82 -19.82
N THR A 190 -3.93 8.85 -18.98
CA THR A 190 -5.26 8.22 -18.97
C THR A 190 -6.41 9.22 -18.91
N GLY A 191 -6.26 10.31 -18.11
CA GLY A 191 -7.28 11.36 -18.05
C GLY A 191 -7.51 12.10 -19.38
N GLN A 192 -6.47 12.28 -20.21
CA GLN A 192 -6.62 12.86 -21.55
C GLN A 192 -7.26 11.88 -22.53
N ARG A 193 -6.90 10.59 -22.44
CA ARG A 193 -7.50 9.52 -23.23
C ARG A 193 -9.00 9.41 -22.96
N LEU A 194 -9.39 9.43 -21.68
CA LEU A 194 -10.82 9.44 -21.27
C LEU A 194 -11.59 10.66 -21.82
N LYS A 195 -10.97 11.85 -21.82
CA LYS A 195 -11.59 13.05 -22.42
C LYS A 195 -11.81 12.90 -23.92
N ASN A 196 -10.82 12.31 -24.62
CA ASN A 196 -10.92 12.09 -26.07
C ASN A 196 -11.98 11.02 -26.38
N TYR A 197 -12.02 9.94 -25.61
CA TYR A 197 -13.00 8.87 -25.74
C TYR A 197 -14.46 9.38 -25.57
N ARG A 198 -14.69 10.23 -24.58
CA ARG A 198 -16.00 10.88 -24.36
C ARG A 198 -16.43 11.79 -25.51
N LYS A 199 -15.52 12.23 -26.36
CA LYS A 199 -15.78 13.00 -27.59
C LYS A 199 -15.98 12.11 -28.83
N GLY A 200 -16.12 10.80 -28.64
CA GLY A 200 -16.34 9.84 -29.71
C GLY A 200 -15.09 9.37 -30.44
N GLN A 201 -13.88 9.60 -29.90
CA GLN A 201 -12.64 9.05 -30.46
C GLN A 201 -12.44 7.63 -29.95
N PRO A 202 -12.49 6.58 -30.79
CA PRO A 202 -12.27 5.20 -30.36
C PRO A 202 -10.86 5.02 -29.77
N ASP A 203 -10.75 4.29 -28.68
CA ASP A 203 -9.49 3.96 -28.02
C ASP A 203 -9.55 2.55 -27.42
N TYR A 204 -9.37 1.52 -28.26
CA TYR A 204 -9.43 0.12 -27.85
C TYR A 204 -8.40 -0.24 -26.78
N TYR A 205 -7.23 0.44 -26.78
CA TYR A 205 -6.26 0.25 -25.70
C TYR A 205 -6.77 0.79 -24.35
N LEU A 206 -7.55 1.86 -24.35
CA LEU A 206 -8.21 2.37 -23.13
C LEU A 206 -9.25 1.36 -22.62
N GLU A 207 -9.97 0.70 -23.52
CA GLU A 207 -10.94 -0.33 -23.18
C GLU A 207 -10.27 -1.58 -22.58
N GLU A 208 -9.14 -2.04 -23.17
CA GLU A 208 -8.29 -3.07 -22.59
C GLU A 208 -7.78 -2.68 -21.19
N LEU A 209 -7.30 -1.45 -21.06
CA LEU A 209 -6.80 -0.91 -19.79
C LEU A 209 -7.91 -0.88 -18.72
N TYR A 210 -9.11 -0.49 -19.10
CA TYR A 210 -10.27 -0.45 -18.20
C TYR A 210 -10.66 -1.85 -17.71
N PHE A 211 -10.68 -2.84 -18.61
CA PHE A 211 -10.88 -4.24 -18.24
C PHE A 211 -9.81 -4.74 -17.27
N GLN A 212 -8.54 -4.50 -17.58
CA GLN A 212 -7.42 -4.91 -16.72
C GLN A 212 -7.41 -4.18 -15.38
N PHE A 213 -7.86 -2.91 -15.34
CA PHE A 213 -8.01 -2.16 -14.10
C PHE A 213 -9.10 -2.77 -13.21
N GLY A 214 -10.24 -3.18 -13.77
CA GLY A 214 -11.27 -3.90 -13.02
C GLY A 214 -10.75 -5.20 -12.41
N ARG A 215 -9.94 -5.96 -13.16
CA ARG A 215 -9.28 -7.18 -12.66
C ARG A 215 -8.28 -6.88 -11.54
N TYR A 216 -7.46 -5.83 -11.70
CA TYR A 216 -6.56 -5.37 -10.66
C TYR A 216 -7.32 -5.05 -9.36
N LEU A 217 -8.42 -4.29 -9.44
CA LEU A 217 -9.25 -3.96 -8.28
C LEU A 217 -9.82 -5.21 -7.60
N LEU A 218 -10.31 -6.18 -8.39
CA LEU A 218 -10.84 -7.44 -7.87
C LEU A 218 -9.77 -8.25 -7.14
N ILE A 219 -8.59 -8.41 -7.72
CA ILE A 219 -7.47 -9.13 -7.11
C ILE A 219 -6.98 -8.42 -5.84
N ALA A 220 -6.94 -7.09 -5.83
CA ALA A 220 -6.48 -6.30 -4.70
C ALA A 220 -7.47 -6.29 -3.53
N SER A 221 -8.77 -6.40 -3.78
CA SER A 221 -9.82 -6.29 -2.77
C SER A 221 -10.38 -7.61 -2.28
N SER A 222 -10.21 -8.71 -3.03
CA SER A 222 -10.81 -10.01 -2.70
C SER A 222 -9.82 -11.15 -2.91
N ARG A 223 -9.46 -11.82 -1.83
CA ARG A 223 -8.53 -12.96 -1.82
C ARG A 223 -9.15 -14.10 -1.00
N PRO A 224 -8.73 -15.38 -1.24
CA PRO A 224 -9.20 -16.49 -0.44
C PRO A 224 -9.04 -16.24 1.07
N GLY A 225 -10.10 -16.46 1.84
CA GLY A 225 -10.12 -16.24 3.29
C GLY A 225 -10.47 -14.82 3.74
N ASN A 226 -10.57 -13.86 2.82
CA ASN A 226 -11.00 -12.49 3.10
C ASN A 226 -12.46 -12.27 2.74
N MET A 227 -12.98 -11.10 3.06
CA MET A 227 -14.32 -10.68 2.62
C MET A 227 -14.37 -10.57 1.09
N PRO A 228 -15.53 -10.83 0.46
CA PRO A 228 -15.72 -10.58 -0.97
C PRO A 228 -15.51 -9.09 -1.30
N ALA A 229 -15.17 -8.81 -2.56
CA ALA A 229 -15.08 -7.44 -3.02
C ALA A 229 -16.42 -6.73 -2.81
N ASN A 230 -16.37 -5.55 -2.19
CA ASN A 230 -17.53 -4.66 -2.10
C ASN A 230 -17.57 -3.76 -3.35
N LEU A 231 -18.76 -3.45 -3.80
CA LEU A 231 -19.03 -2.53 -4.91
C LEU A 231 -19.31 -1.13 -4.39
#